data_20d127f02b0feba4443d28c00585142e
#
_entry.id   20d127f02b0feba4443d28c00585142e
#
_cell.length_a   1.000
_cell.length_b   1.000
_cell.length_c   1.000
_cell.angle_alpha   90.00
_cell.angle_beta   90.00
_cell.angle_gamma   90.00
#
_symmetry.space_group_name_H-M   'P 1'
#
loop_
_entity.id
_entity.type
_entity.pdbx_description
1 polymer ?
#
loop_
_entity_poly.entity_id
_entity_poly.type
_entity_poly.pdbx_seq_one_letter_code
_entity_poly.pdbx_strand_id
1 'polypeptide(L)'
;MNRFETLAKESFNQCPLMDNREKISTNAIIADNPNGITIDGFDLIVHNDPKTGEEVKYCIVTYRESPEYYYLGGQALTQVIEKWIEAYQGDIEHANKDLKEAGGCKLKLELMRTKRGNNYVRISM
;
A
#
# COMPACT_ATOMS: atom_id res chain seq x y z
N MET A 1 -14.33 -1.58 27.27
CA MET A 1 -14.15 -2.45 26.08
C MET A 1 -13.55 -3.77 26.54
N ASN A 2 -14.13 -4.89 26.13
CA ASN A 2 -13.57 -6.18 26.51
C ASN A 2 -12.43 -6.59 25.56
N ARG A 3 -11.73 -7.64 25.95
CA ARG A 3 -10.57 -8.11 25.18
C ARG A 3 -10.93 -8.54 23.74
N PHE A 4 -12.11 -9.13 23.57
CA PHE A 4 -12.53 -9.59 22.24
C PHE A 4 -12.83 -8.42 21.30
N GLU A 5 -13.43 -7.36 21.81
CA GLU A 5 -13.66 -6.16 21.03
C GLU A 5 -12.36 -5.50 20.60
N THR A 6 -11.38 -5.47 21.50
CA THR A 6 -10.06 -4.94 21.21
C THR A 6 -9.37 -5.76 20.13
N LEU A 7 -9.42 -7.09 20.22
CA LEU A 7 -8.84 -7.98 19.22
C LEU A 7 -9.54 -7.86 17.86
N ALA A 8 -10.87 -7.75 17.87
CA ALA A 8 -11.63 -7.56 16.65
C ALA A 8 -11.25 -6.23 15.97
N LYS A 9 -11.11 -5.19 16.77
CA LYS A 9 -10.70 -3.89 16.30
C LYS A 9 -9.31 -3.90 15.69
N GLU A 10 -8.38 -4.59 16.32
CA GLU A 10 -7.03 -4.77 15.81
C GLU A 10 -7.01 -5.57 14.51
N SER A 11 -7.91 -6.56 14.38
CA SER A 11 -7.99 -7.40 13.18
C SER A 11 -8.62 -6.69 11.98
N PHE A 12 -9.63 -5.82 12.24
CA PHE A 12 -10.38 -5.20 11.16
C PHE A 12 -9.99 -3.78 10.85
N ASN A 13 -9.13 -3.17 11.70
CA ASN A 13 -9.09 -1.84 11.66
C ASN A 13 -7.96 -1.22 11.72
N GLN A 14 -7.29 -1.37 11.23
CA GLN A 14 -6.80 -1.05 11.15
C GLN A 14 -5.76 -0.21 10.93
N CYS A 15 -5.31 0.08 9.91
CA CYS A 15 -4.25 0.99 9.49
C CYS A 15 -4.77 2.43 9.57
N PRO A 16 -4.11 3.34 10.30
CA PRO A 16 -4.52 4.74 10.35
C PRO A 16 -4.57 5.42 8.98
N LEU A 17 -3.88 4.87 7.97
CA LEU A 17 -3.91 5.41 6.62
C LEU A 17 -5.28 5.25 5.95
N MET A 18 -6.12 4.36 6.47
CA MET A 18 -7.49 4.19 5.98
C MET A 18 -8.47 5.19 6.59
N ASP A 19 -8.08 5.84 7.70
CA ASP A 19 -8.97 6.77 8.39
C ASP A 19 -9.29 7.98 7.53
N ASN A 20 -10.58 8.26 7.37
CA ASN A 20 -11.08 9.39 6.58
C ASN A 20 -10.67 9.36 5.11
N ARG A 21 -10.33 8.19 4.58
CA ARG A 21 -9.96 8.00 3.18
C ARG A 21 -10.78 6.91 2.55
N GLU A 22 -10.93 7.00 1.24
CA GLU A 22 -11.60 5.98 0.44
C GLU A 22 -10.59 5.17 -0.35
N LYS A 23 -10.89 3.90 -0.57
CA LYS A 23 -10.06 3.02 -1.39
C LYS A 23 -10.19 3.39 -2.86
N ILE A 24 -9.07 3.56 -3.54
CA ILE A 24 -9.06 3.77 -4.98
C ILE A 24 -8.65 2.49 -5.70
N SER A 25 -9.28 2.20 -6.84
CA SER A 25 -8.95 1.02 -7.64
C SER A 25 -7.67 1.25 -8.45
N THR A 26 -7.04 0.15 -8.88
CA THR A 26 -5.85 0.21 -9.72
C THR A 26 -6.10 0.97 -11.02
N ASN A 27 -7.22 0.68 -11.68
CA ASN A 27 -7.55 1.37 -12.93
C ASN A 27 -7.74 2.86 -12.73
N ALA A 28 -8.41 3.26 -11.67
CA ALA A 28 -8.66 4.66 -11.38
C ALA A 28 -7.39 5.43 -11.04
N ILE A 29 -6.53 4.86 -10.19
CA ILE A 29 -5.29 5.54 -9.78
C ILE A 29 -4.35 5.73 -10.98
N ILE A 30 -4.27 4.77 -11.88
CA ILE A 30 -3.45 4.88 -13.09
C ILE A 30 -4.04 5.91 -14.05
N ALA A 31 -5.36 5.88 -14.26
CA ALA A 31 -6.02 6.81 -15.16
C ALA A 31 -5.91 8.26 -14.69
N ASP A 32 -6.04 8.46 -13.37
CA ASP A 32 -5.96 9.80 -12.78
C ASP A 32 -4.53 10.32 -12.69
N ASN A 33 -3.54 9.43 -12.70
CA ASN A 33 -2.13 9.79 -12.46
C ASN A 33 -1.20 9.16 -13.50
N PRO A 34 -1.34 9.54 -14.78
CA PRO A 34 -0.54 8.91 -15.85
C PRO A 34 0.95 9.18 -15.74
N ASN A 35 1.34 10.21 -15.00
CA ASN A 35 2.75 10.56 -14.79
C ASN A 35 3.30 10.03 -13.47
N GLY A 36 2.48 9.29 -12.73
CA GLY A 36 2.88 8.68 -11.46
C GLY A 36 2.24 9.31 -10.24
N ILE A 37 2.49 8.69 -9.10
CA ILE A 37 2.01 9.16 -7.80
C ILE A 37 3.21 9.43 -6.89
N THR A 38 3.06 10.38 -5.98
CA THR A 38 4.08 10.69 -4.98
C THR A 38 3.64 10.09 -3.65
N ILE A 39 4.21 8.94 -3.31
CA ILE A 39 3.86 8.23 -2.07
C ILE A 39 4.41 8.99 -0.88
N ASP A 40 3.56 9.31 0.08
CA ASP A 40 3.93 10.05 1.28
C ASP A 40 3.59 9.31 2.58
N GLY A 41 3.01 8.13 2.48
CA GLY A 41 2.72 7.28 3.62
C GLY A 41 2.51 5.84 3.17
N PHE A 42 2.89 4.88 4.01
CA PHE A 42 2.75 3.48 3.69
C PHE A 42 2.67 2.61 4.94
N ASP A 43 2.14 1.41 4.76
CA ASP A 43 2.16 0.36 5.77
C ASP A 43 2.08 -0.99 5.06
N LEU A 44 2.28 -2.05 5.80
CA LEU A 44 2.20 -3.41 5.29
C LEU A 44 1.12 -4.17 6.06
N ILE A 45 0.18 -4.76 5.33
CA ILE A 45 -0.89 -5.56 5.92
C ILE A 45 -0.56 -7.02 5.69
N VAL A 46 -0.57 -7.80 6.78
CA VAL A 46 -0.26 -9.22 6.75
C VAL A 46 -1.43 -9.98 7.36
N HIS A 47 -1.95 -10.97 6.65
CA HIS A 47 -2.98 -11.84 7.18
C HIS A 47 -2.85 -13.24 6.60
N ASN A 48 -3.49 -14.21 7.24
CA ASN A 48 -3.52 -15.58 6.76
C ASN A 48 -4.78 -15.81 5.91
N ASP A 49 -4.60 -16.44 4.74
CA ASP A 49 -5.71 -16.82 3.90
C ASP A 49 -6.52 -17.90 4.62
N PRO A 50 -7.82 -17.70 4.86
CA PRO A 50 -8.64 -18.69 5.57
C PRO A 50 -8.82 -20.01 4.81
N LYS A 51 -8.59 -20.02 3.49
CA LYS A 51 -8.73 -21.24 2.68
C LYS A 51 -7.46 -22.07 2.65
N THR A 52 -6.31 -21.44 2.55
CA THR A 52 -5.02 -22.12 2.37
C THR A 52 -4.15 -22.07 3.61
N GLY A 53 -4.42 -21.16 4.54
CA GLY A 53 -3.57 -20.91 5.70
C GLY A 53 -2.27 -20.17 5.36
N GLU A 54 -2.08 -19.81 4.10
CA GLU A 54 -0.88 -19.10 3.66
C GLU A 54 -0.89 -17.65 4.11
N GLU A 55 0.28 -17.12 4.40
CA GLU A 55 0.44 -15.72 4.73
C GLU A 55 0.33 -14.85 3.49
N VAL A 56 -0.55 -13.88 3.53
CA VAL A 56 -0.76 -12.93 2.44
C VAL A 56 -0.31 -11.55 2.91
N LYS A 57 0.52 -10.90 2.09
CA LYS A 57 1.02 -9.55 2.37
C LYS A 57 0.62 -8.62 1.25
N TYR A 58 0.17 -7.42 1.62
CA TYR A 58 -0.04 -6.35 0.65
C TYR A 58 0.21 -5.01 1.31
N CYS A 59 0.67 -4.06 0.51
CA CYS A 59 0.95 -2.74 1.02
C CYS A 59 -0.27 -1.84 0.92
N ILE A 60 -0.32 -0.84 1.79
CA ILE A 60 -1.24 0.26 1.69
C ILE A 60 -0.41 1.54 1.58
N VAL A 61 -0.79 2.42 0.67
CA VAL A 61 -0.08 3.68 0.49
C VAL A 61 -1.06 4.83 0.37
N THR A 62 -0.61 6.00 0.80
CA THR A 62 -1.27 7.27 0.52
C THR A 62 -0.36 8.08 -0.39
N TYR A 63 -0.93 9.01 -1.14
CA TYR A 63 -0.16 9.78 -2.12
C TYR A 63 -0.65 11.22 -2.17
N ARG A 64 0.26 12.12 -2.52
CA ARG A 64 0.03 13.56 -2.43
C ARG A 64 -0.99 14.09 -3.43
N GLU A 65 -1.08 13.46 -4.59
CA GLU A 65 -1.94 13.91 -5.69
C GLU A 65 -3.42 13.85 -5.34
N SER A 66 -3.81 12.91 -4.47
CA SER A 66 -5.20 12.76 -4.01
C SER A 66 -5.22 12.26 -2.57
N PRO A 67 -5.07 13.17 -1.58
CA PRO A 67 -4.97 12.77 -0.18
C PRO A 67 -6.24 12.15 0.41
N GLU A 68 -7.36 12.25 -0.30
CA GLU A 68 -8.62 11.62 0.11
C GLU A 68 -8.67 10.12 -0.15
N TYR A 69 -7.69 9.57 -0.85
CA TYR A 69 -7.66 8.15 -1.18
C TYR A 69 -6.50 7.41 -0.53
N TYR A 70 -6.70 6.10 -0.36
CA TYR A 70 -5.61 5.16 -0.13
C TYR A 70 -5.64 4.08 -1.21
N TYR A 71 -4.48 3.48 -1.48
CA TYR A 71 -4.35 2.46 -2.50
C TYR A 71 -3.76 1.18 -1.89
N LEU A 72 -4.41 0.05 -2.17
CA LEU A 72 -3.90 -1.26 -1.77
C LEU A 72 -3.08 -1.80 -2.93
N GLY A 73 -1.77 -1.85 -2.75
CA GLY A 73 -0.85 -2.25 -3.80
C GLY A 73 -0.83 -3.75 -4.04
N GLY A 74 -0.62 -4.13 -5.29
CA GLY A 74 -0.39 -5.51 -5.67
C GLY A 74 1.05 -5.93 -5.39
N GLN A 75 1.44 -7.07 -5.94
CA GLN A 75 2.73 -7.70 -5.66
C GLN A 75 3.93 -6.78 -5.92
N ALA A 76 3.96 -6.08 -7.04
CA ALA A 76 5.11 -5.25 -7.40
C ALA A 76 5.33 -4.10 -6.41
N LEU A 77 4.26 -3.37 -6.07
CA LEU A 77 4.37 -2.26 -5.12
C LEU A 77 4.66 -2.78 -3.72
N THR A 78 4.07 -3.90 -3.33
CA THR A 78 4.33 -4.52 -2.03
C THR A 78 5.80 -4.86 -1.87
N GLN A 79 6.46 -5.36 -2.92
CA GLN A 79 7.89 -5.64 -2.89
C GLN A 79 8.73 -4.37 -2.67
N VAL A 80 8.35 -3.26 -3.29
CA VAL A 80 9.02 -1.97 -3.07
C VAL A 80 8.91 -1.54 -1.61
N ILE A 81 7.68 -1.61 -1.08
CA ILE A 81 7.42 -1.22 0.32
C ILE A 81 8.17 -2.12 1.29
N GLU A 82 8.22 -3.42 1.05
CA GLU A 82 8.99 -4.35 1.87
C GLU A 82 10.47 -4.00 1.91
N LYS A 83 11.05 -3.58 0.79
CA LYS A 83 12.44 -3.14 0.75
C LYS A 83 12.67 -1.88 1.57
N TRP A 84 11.72 -0.93 1.54
CA TRP A 84 11.81 0.25 2.37
C TRP A 84 11.78 -0.11 3.85
N ILE A 85 10.86 -0.99 4.23
CA ILE A 85 10.74 -1.45 5.62
C ILE A 85 12.02 -2.18 6.07
N GLU A 86 12.57 -3.03 5.22
CA GLU A 86 13.80 -3.74 5.50
C GLU A 86 14.98 -2.78 5.68
N ALA A 87 15.07 -1.74 4.85
CA ALA A 87 16.12 -0.73 4.96
C ALA A 87 16.08 0.02 6.31
N TYR A 88 14.89 0.12 6.90
CA TYR A 88 14.70 0.74 8.22
C TYR A 88 14.60 -0.30 9.34
N GLN A 89 15.01 -1.55 9.07
CA GLN A 89 15.04 -2.64 10.04
C GLN A 89 13.68 -2.91 10.70
N GLY A 90 12.61 -2.74 9.94
CA GLY A 90 11.24 -2.97 10.40
C GLY A 90 10.57 -1.79 11.06
N ASP A 91 11.27 -0.66 11.20
CA ASP A 91 10.73 0.54 11.82
C ASP A 91 9.93 1.36 10.80
N ILE A 92 8.67 0.98 10.61
CA ILE A 92 7.77 1.62 9.64
C ILE A 92 7.52 3.07 9.99
N GLU A 93 7.41 3.39 11.27
CA GLU A 93 7.14 4.74 11.74
C GLU A 93 8.27 5.70 11.36
N HIS A 94 9.52 5.28 11.59
CA HIS A 94 10.70 6.04 11.21
C HIS A 94 10.79 6.20 9.68
N ALA A 95 10.54 5.13 8.95
CA ALA A 95 10.56 5.17 7.48
C ALA A 95 9.53 6.15 6.92
N ASN A 96 8.30 6.16 7.47
CA ASN A 96 7.27 7.11 7.08
C ASN A 96 7.67 8.55 7.38
N LYS A 97 8.28 8.78 8.52
CA LYS A 97 8.75 10.12 8.90
C LYS A 97 9.78 10.63 7.90
N ASP A 98 10.79 9.81 7.59
CA ASP A 98 11.83 10.18 6.64
C ASP A 98 11.26 10.40 5.24
N LEU A 99 10.30 9.57 4.84
CA LEU A 99 9.65 9.71 3.53
C LEU A 99 8.93 11.05 3.42
N LYS A 100 8.20 11.45 4.44
CA LYS A 100 7.51 12.75 4.46
C LYS A 100 8.48 13.92 4.45
N GLU A 101 9.55 13.82 5.22
CA GLU A 101 10.58 14.85 5.26
C GLU A 101 11.29 15.00 3.92
N ALA A 102 11.42 13.92 3.17
CA ALA A 102 12.00 13.93 1.83
C ALA A 102 11.05 14.45 0.76
N GLY A 103 9.78 14.69 1.10
CA GLY A 103 8.77 15.15 0.14
C GLY A 103 8.06 14.03 -0.59
N GLY A 104 8.19 12.80 -0.11
CA GLY A 104 7.59 11.64 -0.74
C GLY A 104 8.50 10.99 -1.77
N CYS A 105 8.01 9.92 -2.37
CA CYS A 105 8.73 9.21 -3.44
C CYS A 105 7.82 9.03 -4.63
N LYS A 106 8.21 9.56 -5.77
CA LYS A 106 7.40 9.47 -6.98
C LYS A 106 7.65 8.16 -7.71
N LEU A 107 6.58 7.42 -7.94
CA LEU A 107 6.60 6.17 -8.68
C LEU A 107 5.52 6.20 -9.76
N LYS A 108 5.81 5.59 -10.89
CA LYS A 108 4.84 5.46 -11.98
C LYS A 108 4.26 4.05 -11.96
N LEU A 109 2.94 3.97 -12.00
CA LEU A 109 2.22 2.71 -12.08
C LEU A 109 1.75 2.51 -13.52
N GLU A 110 2.06 1.35 -14.10
CA GLU A 110 1.64 1.03 -15.46
C GLU A 110 0.90 -0.30 -15.47
N LEU A 111 -0.26 -0.32 -16.11
CA LEU A 111 -1.01 -1.55 -16.28
C LEU A 111 -0.49 -2.29 -17.50
N MET A 112 0.05 -3.47 -17.30
CA MET A 112 0.63 -4.31 -18.33
C MET A 112 -0.21 -5.57 -18.52
N ARG A 113 -0.06 -6.20 -19.68
CA ARG A 113 -0.74 -7.44 -19.99
C ARG A 113 0.27 -8.52 -20.38
N THR A 114 0.14 -9.70 -19.78
CA THR A 114 0.98 -10.85 -20.14
C THR A 114 0.52 -11.43 -21.47
N LYS A 115 1.33 -12.32 -22.05
CA LYS A 115 0.97 -13.05 -23.27
C LYS A 115 -0.30 -13.88 -23.11
N ARG A 116 -0.60 -14.31 -21.87
CA ARG A 116 -1.81 -15.08 -21.54
C ARG A 116 -3.03 -14.20 -21.29
N GLY A 117 -2.90 -12.88 -21.40
CA GLY A 117 -3.99 -11.94 -21.19
C GLY A 117 -4.23 -11.53 -19.76
N ASN A 118 -3.36 -11.92 -18.81
CA ASN A 118 -3.47 -11.48 -17.41
C ASN A 118 -2.89 -10.09 -17.24
N ASN A 119 -3.57 -9.27 -16.45
CA ASN A 119 -3.11 -7.92 -16.15
C ASN A 119 -2.18 -7.92 -14.93
N TYR A 120 -1.16 -7.09 -14.97
CA TYR A 120 -0.31 -6.84 -13.82
C TYR A 120 0.17 -5.39 -13.82
N VAL A 121 0.59 -4.91 -12.66
CA VAL A 121 1.09 -3.54 -12.51
C VAL A 121 2.62 -3.55 -12.50
N ARG A 122 3.20 -2.72 -13.35
CA ARG A 122 4.65 -2.48 -13.35
C ARG A 122 4.93 -1.16 -12.66
N ILE A 123 5.95 -1.17 -11.81
CA ILE A 123 6.40 0.03 -11.09
C ILE A 123 7.68 0.54 -11.74
N SER A 124 7.74 1.84 -12.00
CA SER A 124 8.94 2.49 -12.51
C SER A 124 9.12 3.85 -11.86
N MET A 125 10.24 4.43 -12.06
CA MET A 125 10.54 5.75 -11.51
C MET A 125 10.60 6.82 -12.59
#